data_92b3249a3f7b9743885cf109b25ec07c
#
_entry.id   92b3249a3f7b9743885cf109b25ec07c
#
_cell.length_a   1.000
_cell.length_b   1.000
_cell.length_c   1.000
_cell.angle_alpha   90.00
_cell.angle_beta   90.00
_cell.angle_gamma   90.00
#
_symmetry.space_group_name_H-M   'P 1'
#
loop_
_entity.id
_entity.type
_entity.pdbx_description
1 polymer ?
#
loop_
_entity_poly.entity_id
_entity_poly.type
_entity_poly.pdbx_seq_one_letter_code
_entity_poly.pdbx_strand_id
1 'polypeptide(L)'
;MTIGIDKIGFATSQYVLKLQDLAEARGVDPEKFSKGLLLNEISIAPLTEDIVTLAASASNSILTDQEKEEIDMVIVATESGIDQSKAAAVFVHGLLGIQPFARSFEIKEACYGATAALHYAKLHVENSPESKVLVIASDIAKYGVGTPGEPTQGAGSVAMLITQNPRIMAFNNDNVAQTRDIMDFWRPNYSSTPYVNGMYSTQQYLDCLTTTWDEYKKRYDWTMDDFAAICFHLPYPKLALKGLRKMMDKTLSKEKQDSLQENFDKSILYSQMIGNIYTGSLFLGLLSLLENAETLKAGDKIALYSYGSGAVSEFFSGELVEGYEAYLDKDRLSKLKQRTALSVADYEKVFFEELQLDESGSAQFAGYEHQDYALVEIIDHQRRYSKVEK
;
A
#
# COMPACT_ATOMS: atom_id res chain seq x y z
N MET A 1 -20.81 -12.57 -14.19
CA MET A 1 -19.66 -11.69 -14.48
C MET A 1 -18.90 -11.55 -13.19
N THR A 2 -17.64 -11.96 -13.14
CA THR A 2 -16.74 -11.74 -12.02
C THR A 2 -15.78 -10.61 -12.34
N ILE A 3 -15.53 -9.72 -11.39
CA ILE A 3 -14.62 -8.58 -11.54
C ILE A 3 -13.64 -8.62 -10.37
N GLY A 4 -12.39 -8.30 -10.60
CA GLY A 4 -11.40 -8.33 -9.53
C GLY A 4 -9.99 -8.00 -9.97
N ILE A 5 -9.03 -8.41 -9.17
CA ILE A 5 -7.60 -8.22 -9.40
C ILE A 5 -7.11 -9.25 -10.40
N ASP A 6 -6.75 -8.77 -11.59
CA ASP A 6 -6.17 -9.56 -12.66
C ASP A 6 -4.66 -9.70 -12.52
N LYS A 7 -3.99 -8.61 -12.15
CA LYS A 7 -2.56 -8.55 -11.85
C LYS A 7 -2.31 -7.64 -10.65
N ILE A 8 -1.25 -7.94 -9.92
CA ILE A 8 -0.79 -7.13 -8.79
C ILE A 8 0.74 -7.03 -8.81
N GLY A 9 1.25 -5.80 -8.69
CA GLY A 9 2.68 -5.51 -8.68
C GLY A 9 3.07 -4.59 -7.54
N PHE A 10 4.36 -4.56 -7.22
CA PHE A 10 4.89 -3.77 -6.13
C PHE A 10 6.26 -3.18 -6.49
N ALA A 11 6.48 -1.95 -6.08
CA ALA A 11 7.78 -1.30 -6.09
C ALA A 11 8.04 -0.56 -4.78
N THR A 12 9.30 -0.50 -4.39
CA THR A 12 9.79 0.22 -3.22
C THR A 12 11.20 0.72 -3.49
N SER A 13 11.69 1.61 -2.65
CA SER A 13 13.07 2.11 -2.79
C SER A 13 14.11 1.01 -2.61
N GLN A 14 15.23 1.20 -3.31
CA GLN A 14 16.45 0.40 -3.13
C GLN A 14 17.08 0.59 -1.74
N TYR A 15 16.80 1.69 -1.06
CA TYR A 15 17.38 2.00 0.23
C TYR A 15 16.49 1.53 1.39
N VAL A 16 17.16 1.02 2.44
CA VAL A 16 16.51 0.50 3.63
C VAL A 16 17.26 0.94 4.89
N LEU A 17 16.51 1.26 5.95
CA LEU A 17 17.07 1.47 7.28
C LEU A 17 16.70 0.28 8.18
N LYS A 18 17.70 -0.36 8.78
CA LYS A 18 17.49 -1.41 9.78
C LYS A 18 17.04 -0.77 11.09
N LEU A 19 15.94 -1.26 11.64
CA LEU A 19 15.39 -0.71 12.87
C LEU A 19 16.22 -1.07 14.12
N GLN A 20 17.06 -2.10 14.04
CA GLN A 20 18.05 -2.36 15.07
C GLN A 20 19.06 -1.19 15.18
N ASP A 21 19.62 -0.73 14.04
CA ASP A 21 20.58 0.37 13.99
C ASP A 21 19.92 1.69 14.47
N LEU A 22 18.65 1.89 14.07
CA LEU A 22 17.85 3.03 14.54
C LEU A 22 17.65 2.98 16.06
N ALA A 23 17.32 1.82 16.62
CA ALA A 23 17.12 1.66 18.06
C ALA A 23 18.37 2.00 18.84
N GLU A 24 19.53 1.51 18.38
CA GLU A 24 20.82 1.81 18.99
C GLU A 24 21.11 3.32 18.94
N ALA A 25 20.91 3.97 17.79
CA ALA A 25 21.12 5.41 17.63
C ALA A 25 20.17 6.28 18.48
N ARG A 26 18.96 5.81 18.74
CA ARG A 26 17.95 6.49 19.58
C ARG A 26 18.04 6.10 21.06
N GLY A 27 18.95 5.19 21.44
CA GLY A 27 19.10 4.72 22.83
C GLY A 27 17.86 3.97 23.36
N VAL A 28 17.17 3.24 22.48
CA VAL A 28 15.99 2.44 22.83
C VAL A 28 16.27 0.95 22.63
N ASP A 29 15.54 0.11 23.37
CA ASP A 29 15.62 -1.35 23.21
C ASP A 29 15.11 -1.77 21.82
N PRO A 30 15.90 -2.47 20.99
CA PRO A 30 15.49 -2.96 19.67
C PRO A 30 14.22 -3.84 19.68
N GLU A 31 13.96 -4.52 20.80
CA GLU A 31 12.75 -5.33 20.95
C GLU A 31 11.45 -4.52 20.94
N LYS A 32 11.52 -3.21 21.23
CA LYS A 32 10.37 -2.32 21.06
C LYS A 32 9.90 -2.26 19.61
N PHE A 33 10.81 -2.40 18.64
CA PHE A 33 10.47 -2.39 17.22
C PHE A 33 10.18 -3.81 16.72
N SER A 34 11.08 -4.76 16.92
CA SER A 34 10.93 -6.13 16.40
C SER A 34 9.78 -6.92 17.04
N LYS A 35 9.55 -6.77 18.36
CA LYS A 35 8.45 -7.45 19.09
C LYS A 35 7.26 -6.51 19.35
N GLY A 36 7.54 -5.23 19.64
CA GLY A 36 6.53 -4.23 19.97
C GLY A 36 5.71 -3.76 18.76
N LEU A 37 6.33 -3.60 17.60
CA LEU A 37 5.70 -3.18 16.34
C LEU A 37 5.63 -4.32 15.33
N LEU A 38 6.44 -5.37 15.45
CA LEU A 38 6.71 -6.42 14.47
C LEU A 38 7.29 -5.84 13.17
N LEU A 39 8.24 -4.91 13.30
CA LEU A 39 8.98 -4.28 12.20
C LEU A 39 10.48 -4.53 12.37
N ASN A 40 11.17 -4.78 11.27
CA ASN A 40 12.61 -5.02 11.22
C ASN A 40 13.36 -3.94 10.44
N GLU A 41 12.73 -3.44 9.38
CA GLU A 41 13.31 -2.47 8.44
C GLU A 41 12.23 -1.49 7.97
N ILE A 42 12.66 -0.33 7.50
CA ILE A 42 11.79 0.63 6.79
C ILE A 42 12.46 1.05 5.47
N SER A 43 11.64 1.27 4.45
CA SER A 43 12.09 1.73 3.13
C SER A 43 12.30 3.24 3.13
N ILE A 44 13.39 3.70 2.53
CA ILE A 44 13.80 5.11 2.49
C ILE A 44 13.86 5.57 1.04
N ALA A 45 13.02 6.53 0.65
CA ALA A 45 13.01 7.09 -0.69
C ALA A 45 13.80 8.42 -0.74
N PRO A 46 14.83 8.55 -1.62
CA PRO A 46 15.51 9.82 -1.89
C PRO A 46 14.61 10.78 -2.68
N LEU A 47 15.00 12.04 -2.85
CA LEU A 47 14.22 13.04 -3.61
C LEU A 47 13.96 12.68 -5.07
N THR A 48 14.82 11.87 -5.66
CA THR A 48 14.68 11.37 -7.05
C THR A 48 13.60 10.28 -7.18
N GLU A 49 13.12 9.78 -6.06
CA GLU A 49 12.11 8.73 -5.95
C GLU A 49 10.90 9.26 -5.18
N ASP A 50 9.79 9.44 -5.86
CA ASP A 50 8.54 9.90 -5.27
C ASP A 50 7.37 8.97 -5.60
N ILE A 51 6.15 9.35 -5.23
CA ILE A 51 4.96 8.53 -5.48
C ILE A 51 4.70 8.27 -6.96
N VAL A 52 5.18 9.14 -7.88
CA VAL A 52 5.01 8.97 -9.33
C VAL A 52 5.98 7.90 -9.83
N THR A 53 7.24 7.96 -9.43
CA THR A 53 8.27 7.00 -9.86
C THR A 53 8.00 5.60 -9.32
N LEU A 54 7.60 5.50 -8.03
CA LEU A 54 7.21 4.23 -7.41
C LEU A 54 5.95 3.65 -8.07
N ALA A 55 4.95 4.50 -8.37
CA ALA A 55 3.74 4.09 -9.08
C ALA A 55 4.04 3.58 -10.49
N ALA A 56 4.89 4.28 -11.24
CA ALA A 56 5.31 3.86 -12.58
C ALA A 56 6.08 2.53 -12.53
N SER A 57 7.00 2.36 -11.57
CA SER A 57 7.77 1.12 -11.39
C SER A 57 6.87 -0.07 -11.04
N ALA A 58 5.96 0.09 -10.07
CA ALA A 58 5.01 -0.95 -9.69
C ALA A 58 4.12 -1.38 -10.87
N SER A 59 3.60 -0.40 -11.62
CA SER A 59 2.73 -0.63 -12.77
C SER A 59 3.47 -1.28 -13.94
N ASN A 60 4.66 -0.79 -14.27
CA ASN A 60 5.46 -1.34 -15.36
C ASN A 60 5.88 -2.80 -15.11
N SER A 61 5.97 -3.22 -13.85
CA SER A 61 6.31 -4.62 -13.50
C SER A 61 5.24 -5.64 -13.89
N ILE A 62 4.00 -5.19 -14.14
CA ILE A 62 2.85 -6.07 -14.42
C ILE A 62 2.21 -5.84 -15.80
N LEU A 63 2.48 -4.71 -16.45
CA LEU A 63 1.84 -4.34 -17.70
C LEU A 63 2.65 -4.77 -18.92
N THR A 64 1.97 -5.35 -19.90
CA THR A 64 2.47 -5.54 -21.27
C THR A 64 2.15 -4.30 -22.11
N ASP A 65 2.83 -4.14 -23.24
CA ASP A 65 2.53 -3.03 -24.16
C ASP A 65 1.10 -3.11 -24.71
N GLN A 66 0.59 -4.32 -24.97
CA GLN A 66 -0.80 -4.51 -25.36
C GLN A 66 -1.78 -4.02 -24.28
N GLU A 67 -1.55 -4.34 -23.00
CA GLU A 67 -2.42 -3.88 -21.92
C GLU A 67 -2.41 -2.36 -21.74
N LYS A 68 -1.29 -1.67 -22.03
CA LYS A 68 -1.22 -0.22 -22.03
C LYS A 68 -2.14 0.42 -23.08
N GLU A 69 -2.35 -0.25 -24.21
CA GLU A 69 -3.30 0.17 -25.25
C GLU A 69 -4.76 -0.15 -24.88
N GLU A 70 -5.00 -1.05 -23.94
CA GLU A 70 -6.33 -1.49 -23.53
C GLU A 70 -6.82 -0.81 -22.24
N ILE A 71 -5.93 -0.19 -21.46
CA ILE A 71 -6.30 0.56 -20.25
C ILE A 71 -7.06 1.82 -20.63
N ASP A 72 -8.25 2.00 -20.09
CA ASP A 72 -9.09 3.18 -20.29
C ASP A 72 -9.26 4.05 -19.03
N MET A 73 -8.65 3.61 -17.90
CA MET A 73 -8.64 4.40 -16.68
C MET A 73 -7.40 4.12 -15.81
N VAL A 74 -6.79 5.19 -15.29
CA VAL A 74 -5.69 5.16 -14.31
C VAL A 74 -6.11 5.94 -13.07
N ILE A 75 -6.10 5.28 -11.92
CA ILE A 75 -6.42 5.90 -10.63
C ILE A 75 -5.23 5.76 -9.71
N VAL A 76 -4.65 6.87 -9.27
CA VAL A 76 -3.67 6.86 -8.18
C VAL A 76 -4.36 7.25 -6.88
N ALA A 77 -4.26 6.39 -5.88
CA ALA A 77 -4.67 6.66 -4.52
C ALA A 77 -3.44 7.00 -3.69
N THR A 78 -3.44 8.18 -3.06
CA THR A 78 -2.31 8.66 -2.27
C THR A 78 -2.74 9.70 -1.24
N GLU A 79 -2.04 9.72 -0.12
CA GLU A 79 -2.04 10.84 0.83
C GLU A 79 -0.69 11.61 0.83
N SER A 80 0.21 11.25 -0.09
CA SER A 80 1.53 11.87 -0.30
C SER A 80 1.58 12.69 -1.60
N GLY A 81 0.46 13.34 -1.99
CA GLY A 81 0.33 14.10 -3.24
C GLY A 81 1.46 15.12 -3.43
N ILE A 82 1.89 15.29 -4.68
CA ILE A 82 3.02 16.16 -5.07
C ILE A 82 2.56 17.50 -5.66
N ASP A 83 1.30 17.61 -5.99
CA ASP A 83 0.68 18.81 -6.60
C ASP A 83 -0.76 18.93 -6.12
N GLN A 84 -1.24 20.15 -5.90
CA GLN A 84 -2.62 20.39 -5.41
C GLN A 84 -3.65 20.43 -6.54
N SER A 85 -3.23 20.34 -7.80
CA SER A 85 -4.06 20.49 -9.00
C SER A 85 -3.88 19.35 -9.99
N LYS A 86 -2.63 19.06 -10.39
CA LYS A 86 -2.30 18.00 -11.33
C LYS A 86 -2.14 16.67 -10.60
N ALA A 87 -3.01 15.71 -10.92
CA ALA A 87 -2.97 14.38 -10.33
C ALA A 87 -1.68 13.60 -10.68
N ALA A 88 -1.13 12.84 -9.72
CA ALA A 88 -0.02 11.92 -9.95
C ALA A 88 -0.33 10.91 -11.07
N ALA A 89 -1.58 10.49 -11.20
CA ALA A 89 -2.04 9.58 -12.26
C ALA A 89 -1.75 10.10 -13.68
N VAL A 90 -1.77 11.42 -13.89
CA VAL A 90 -1.48 12.02 -15.21
C VAL A 90 0.00 11.89 -15.56
N PHE A 91 0.89 12.03 -14.58
CA PHE A 91 2.33 11.77 -14.78
C PHE A 91 2.58 10.29 -15.08
N VAL A 92 1.99 9.39 -14.28
CA VAL A 92 2.15 7.94 -14.45
C VAL A 92 1.62 7.48 -15.80
N HIS A 93 0.46 7.97 -16.23
CA HIS A 93 -0.10 7.71 -17.56
C HIS A 93 0.92 8.02 -18.67
N GLY A 94 1.52 9.21 -18.64
CA GLY A 94 2.52 9.62 -19.63
C GLY A 94 3.80 8.79 -19.59
N LEU A 95 4.32 8.49 -18.38
CA LEU A 95 5.53 7.69 -18.18
C LEU A 95 5.39 6.25 -18.67
N LEU A 96 4.22 5.67 -18.51
CA LEU A 96 3.93 4.29 -18.95
C LEU A 96 3.61 4.20 -20.45
N GLY A 97 3.33 5.33 -21.12
CA GLY A 97 2.87 5.35 -22.49
C GLY A 97 1.49 4.71 -22.66
N ILE A 98 0.58 4.92 -21.72
CA ILE A 98 -0.80 4.44 -21.81
C ILE A 98 -1.51 5.26 -22.92
N GLN A 99 -2.41 4.60 -23.67
CA GLN A 99 -3.14 5.22 -24.77
C GLN A 99 -3.90 6.50 -24.33
N PRO A 100 -4.02 7.53 -25.19
CA PRO A 100 -4.38 8.90 -24.77
C PRO A 100 -5.86 9.10 -24.38
N PHE A 101 -6.74 8.12 -24.61
CA PHE A 101 -8.17 8.22 -24.29
C PHE A 101 -8.51 7.62 -22.93
N ALA A 102 -7.50 7.24 -22.11
CA ALA A 102 -7.68 6.80 -20.73
C ALA A 102 -7.99 8.00 -19.80
N ARG A 103 -8.95 7.84 -18.90
CA ARG A 103 -9.15 8.79 -17.78
C ARG A 103 -8.05 8.61 -16.74
N SER A 104 -7.47 9.72 -16.26
CA SER A 104 -6.42 9.67 -15.24
C SER A 104 -6.74 10.68 -14.14
N PHE A 105 -6.87 10.22 -12.88
CA PHE A 105 -7.17 11.08 -11.74
C PHE A 105 -6.65 10.49 -10.43
N GLU A 106 -6.72 11.28 -9.37
CA GLU A 106 -6.22 10.94 -8.03
C GLU A 106 -7.36 10.88 -7.02
N ILE A 107 -7.28 9.93 -6.07
CA ILE A 107 -8.23 9.80 -4.95
C ILE A 107 -7.46 9.96 -3.63
N LYS A 108 -8.07 10.72 -2.70
CA LYS A 108 -7.56 10.92 -1.36
C LYS A 108 -8.63 10.66 -0.30
N GLU A 109 -8.40 9.71 0.57
CA GLU A 109 -9.03 9.53 1.87
C GLU A 109 -8.06 8.74 2.74
N ALA A 110 -7.00 9.42 3.18
CA ALA A 110 -5.92 8.82 3.96
C ALA A 110 -5.57 7.41 3.42
N CYS A 111 -5.33 6.44 4.29
CA CYS A 111 -4.97 5.06 3.89
C CYS A 111 -6.12 4.25 3.22
N TYR A 112 -7.37 4.75 3.23
CA TYR A 112 -8.51 4.10 2.58
C TYR A 112 -8.60 4.36 1.08
N GLY A 113 -7.90 5.37 0.56
CA GLY A 113 -8.04 5.84 -0.81
C GLY A 113 -7.99 4.76 -1.90
N ALA A 114 -7.10 3.76 -1.75
CA ALA A 114 -7.00 2.67 -2.72
C ALA A 114 -8.21 1.71 -2.68
N THR A 115 -8.84 1.50 -1.53
CA THR A 115 -10.09 0.72 -1.44
C THR A 115 -11.24 1.46 -2.13
N ALA A 116 -11.35 2.77 -1.96
CA ALA A 116 -12.30 3.60 -2.71
C ALA A 116 -12.06 3.51 -4.22
N ALA A 117 -10.78 3.55 -4.65
CA ALA A 117 -10.40 3.40 -6.06
C ALA A 117 -10.79 2.03 -6.63
N LEU A 118 -10.59 0.95 -5.87
CA LEU A 118 -11.03 -0.41 -6.27
C LEU A 118 -12.54 -0.50 -6.44
N HIS A 119 -13.30 0.09 -5.51
CA HIS A 119 -14.76 0.12 -5.60
C HIS A 119 -15.23 0.87 -6.86
N TYR A 120 -14.62 2.02 -7.14
CA TYR A 120 -14.90 2.77 -8.37
C TYR A 120 -14.52 1.97 -9.62
N ALA A 121 -13.34 1.34 -9.65
CA ALA A 121 -12.87 0.52 -10.76
C ALA A 121 -13.83 -0.66 -11.02
N LYS A 122 -14.29 -1.35 -9.97
CA LYS A 122 -15.28 -2.43 -10.08
C LYS A 122 -16.57 -1.94 -10.75
N LEU A 123 -17.16 -0.84 -10.27
CA LEU A 123 -18.38 -0.26 -10.86
C LEU A 123 -18.16 0.16 -12.32
N HIS A 124 -16.98 0.68 -12.66
CA HIS A 124 -16.64 1.04 -14.03
C HIS A 124 -16.62 -0.19 -14.95
N VAL A 125 -15.94 -1.27 -14.54
CA VAL A 125 -15.88 -2.54 -15.30
C VAL A 125 -17.26 -3.23 -15.35
N GLU A 126 -18.08 -3.15 -14.28
CA GLU A 126 -19.48 -3.64 -14.32
C GLU A 126 -20.30 -2.96 -15.42
N ASN A 127 -20.12 -1.67 -15.59
CA ASN A 127 -20.82 -0.89 -16.61
C ASN A 127 -20.20 -1.01 -18.01
N SER A 128 -18.91 -1.31 -18.08
CA SER A 128 -18.14 -1.44 -19.32
C SER A 128 -17.21 -2.66 -19.24
N PRO A 129 -17.72 -3.87 -19.57
CA PRO A 129 -17.02 -5.13 -19.28
C PRO A 129 -15.66 -5.31 -19.96
N GLU A 130 -15.42 -4.64 -21.07
CA GLU A 130 -14.12 -4.69 -21.78
C GLU A 130 -13.07 -3.75 -21.19
N SER A 131 -13.48 -2.89 -20.24
CA SER A 131 -12.59 -1.91 -19.60
C SER A 131 -11.52 -2.59 -18.77
N LYS A 132 -10.32 -1.98 -18.80
CA LYS A 132 -9.21 -2.29 -17.88
C LYS A 132 -8.88 -1.04 -17.08
N VAL A 133 -8.92 -1.17 -15.76
CA VAL A 133 -8.63 -0.07 -14.84
C VAL A 133 -7.36 -0.35 -14.08
N LEU A 134 -6.37 0.54 -14.21
CA LEU A 134 -5.16 0.50 -13.41
C LEU A 134 -5.36 1.29 -12.13
N VAL A 135 -5.43 0.60 -11.00
CA VAL A 135 -5.51 1.19 -9.65
C VAL A 135 -4.14 1.10 -9.00
N ILE A 136 -3.62 2.22 -8.54
CA ILE A 136 -2.29 2.34 -7.95
C ILE A 136 -2.40 2.98 -6.57
N ALA A 137 -1.91 2.31 -5.54
CA ALA A 137 -1.72 2.85 -4.21
C ALA A 137 -0.25 3.20 -4.03
N SER A 138 0.10 4.48 -3.90
CA SER A 138 1.50 4.93 -3.89
C SER A 138 1.72 5.99 -2.83
N ASP A 139 2.58 5.70 -1.84
CA ASP A 139 2.83 6.62 -0.72
C ASP A 139 4.25 6.54 -0.17
N ILE A 140 4.66 7.66 0.44
CA ILE A 140 5.86 7.79 1.26
C ILE A 140 5.42 8.29 2.63
N ALA A 141 5.43 7.41 3.63
CA ALA A 141 5.03 7.74 4.98
C ALA A 141 6.16 8.44 5.74
N LYS A 142 5.92 9.68 6.17
CA LYS A 142 6.86 10.48 6.96
C LYS A 142 6.19 10.96 8.25
N TYR A 143 6.78 10.64 9.40
CA TYR A 143 6.28 11.03 10.73
C TYR A 143 7.25 11.95 11.48
N GLY A 144 8.49 12.06 11.02
CA GLY A 144 9.55 12.86 11.62
C GLY A 144 10.63 12.03 12.33
N VAL A 145 11.85 12.56 12.31
CA VAL A 145 13.02 11.98 13.00
C VAL A 145 12.89 12.20 14.50
N GLY A 146 13.23 11.19 15.31
CA GLY A 146 13.12 11.23 16.76
C GLY A 146 11.70 11.18 17.33
N THR A 147 10.68 10.98 16.49
CA THR A 147 9.28 10.85 16.92
C THR A 147 8.91 9.40 17.23
N PRO A 148 7.84 9.14 18.00
CA PRO A 148 7.33 7.78 18.19
C PRO A 148 6.92 7.07 16.90
N GLY A 149 6.57 7.82 15.84
CA GLY A 149 6.21 7.30 14.54
C GLY A 149 7.40 6.96 13.63
N GLU A 150 8.60 7.43 13.93
CA GLU A 150 9.79 7.24 13.10
C GLU A 150 10.01 5.78 12.64
N PRO A 151 9.90 4.77 13.52
CA PRO A 151 10.15 3.37 13.14
C PRO A 151 9.06 2.75 12.27
N THR A 152 7.96 3.46 12.03
CA THR A 152 6.84 2.96 11.20
C THR A 152 6.78 3.62 9.82
N GLN A 153 7.72 4.51 9.49
CA GLN A 153 7.84 5.11 8.15
C GLN A 153 8.06 4.05 7.07
N GLY A 154 7.83 4.41 5.82
CA GLY A 154 8.05 3.52 4.70
C GLY A 154 7.78 4.22 3.37
N ALA A 155 8.14 3.57 2.27
CA ALA A 155 7.92 4.06 0.92
C ALA A 155 7.61 2.89 -0.02
N GLY A 156 6.59 3.02 -0.86
CA GLY A 156 6.26 1.99 -1.83
C GLY A 156 4.96 2.23 -2.57
N SER A 157 4.77 1.43 -3.59
CA SER A 157 3.58 1.46 -4.42
C SER A 157 3.09 0.06 -4.76
N VAL A 158 1.80 -0.17 -4.66
CA VAL A 158 1.12 -1.38 -5.15
C VAL A 158 0.25 -1.00 -6.34
N ALA A 159 0.46 -1.65 -7.48
CA ALA A 159 -0.35 -1.48 -8.68
C ALA A 159 -1.23 -2.71 -8.89
N MET A 160 -2.50 -2.51 -9.22
CA MET A 160 -3.49 -3.55 -9.46
C MET A 160 -4.20 -3.29 -10.78
N LEU A 161 -4.24 -4.27 -11.66
CA LEU A 161 -5.06 -4.22 -12.87
C LEU A 161 -6.42 -4.87 -12.58
N ILE A 162 -7.49 -4.10 -12.74
CA ILE A 162 -8.86 -4.54 -12.46
C ILE A 162 -9.56 -4.79 -13.77
N THR A 163 -10.10 -6.00 -13.92
CA THR A 163 -10.76 -6.46 -15.16
C THR A 163 -11.94 -7.37 -14.85
N GLN A 164 -12.72 -7.64 -15.89
CA GLN A 164 -13.62 -8.78 -15.93
C GLN A 164 -12.82 -10.09 -16.07
N ASN A 165 -13.32 -11.16 -15.43
CA ASN A 165 -12.68 -12.49 -15.41
C ASN A 165 -11.20 -12.42 -14.94
N PRO A 166 -10.96 -11.92 -13.73
CA PRO A 166 -9.63 -11.70 -13.19
C PRO A 166 -8.88 -13.03 -13.01
N ARG A 167 -7.54 -12.99 -13.05
CA ARG A 167 -6.69 -14.18 -12.90
C ARG A 167 -6.18 -14.41 -11.48
N ILE A 168 -6.30 -13.43 -10.58
CA ILE A 168 -5.79 -13.56 -9.19
C ILE A 168 -6.94 -13.67 -8.19
N MET A 169 -7.80 -12.67 -8.08
CA MET A 169 -8.85 -12.63 -7.08
C MET A 169 -10.12 -11.96 -7.62
N ALA A 170 -11.25 -12.65 -7.54
CA ALA A 170 -12.56 -12.09 -7.86
C ALA A 170 -13.18 -11.44 -6.61
N PHE A 171 -13.65 -10.19 -6.71
CA PHE A 171 -14.31 -9.50 -5.60
C PHE A 171 -15.71 -10.05 -5.35
N ASN A 172 -16.06 -10.25 -4.10
CA ASN A 172 -17.43 -10.49 -3.67
C ASN A 172 -18.21 -9.17 -3.60
N ASN A 173 -19.55 -9.27 -3.59
CA ASN A 173 -20.43 -8.10 -3.44
C ASN A 173 -20.88 -7.94 -1.98
N ASP A 174 -19.92 -7.92 -1.05
CA ASP A 174 -20.13 -8.01 0.38
C ASP A 174 -19.49 -6.87 1.17
N ASN A 175 -19.44 -5.68 0.59
CA ASN A 175 -18.83 -4.50 1.20
C ASN A 175 -19.65 -3.93 2.37
N VAL A 176 -18.97 -3.59 3.46
CA VAL A 176 -19.53 -2.79 4.55
C VAL A 176 -18.55 -1.69 4.92
N ALA A 177 -18.95 -0.46 4.65
CA ALA A 177 -18.18 0.74 4.98
C ALA A 177 -18.80 1.50 6.16
N GLN A 178 -17.95 2.15 6.95
CA GLN A 178 -18.32 3.07 8.02
C GLN A 178 -17.49 4.34 7.92
N THR A 179 -18.13 5.49 8.05
CA THR A 179 -17.46 6.80 8.13
C THR A 179 -17.69 7.43 9.50
N ARG A 180 -16.66 8.04 10.06
CA ARG A 180 -16.70 8.85 11.28
C ARG A 180 -15.94 10.14 11.07
N ASP A 181 -16.48 11.28 11.48
CA ASP A 181 -15.73 12.54 11.51
C ASP A 181 -14.92 12.61 12.81
N ILE A 182 -13.63 12.28 12.72
CA ILE A 182 -12.68 12.22 13.83
C ILE A 182 -11.30 12.75 13.42
N MET A 183 -10.53 13.21 14.41
CA MET A 183 -9.14 13.65 14.23
C MET A 183 -8.20 12.69 14.97
N ASP A 184 -8.02 11.50 14.41
CA ASP A 184 -7.11 10.48 14.95
C ASP A 184 -5.69 10.59 14.35
N PHE A 185 -5.59 10.90 13.05
CA PHE A 185 -4.37 11.24 12.32
C PHE A 185 -4.76 12.15 11.16
N TRP A 186 -4.07 13.29 11.00
CA TRP A 186 -4.33 14.22 9.90
C TRP A 186 -3.08 15.06 9.59
N ARG A 187 -2.98 15.54 8.34
CA ARG A 187 -1.91 16.44 7.90
C ARG A 187 -2.51 17.61 7.11
N PRO A 188 -2.73 18.76 7.74
CA PRO A 188 -3.22 19.93 7.04
C PRO A 188 -2.18 20.49 6.08
N ASN A 189 -2.63 21.21 5.04
CA ASN A 189 -1.76 21.74 3.97
C ASN A 189 -0.63 22.66 4.46
N TYR A 190 -0.76 23.25 5.64
CA TYR A 190 0.27 24.11 6.26
C TYR A 190 1.32 23.33 7.07
N SER A 191 1.24 22.00 7.13
CA SER A 191 2.18 21.16 7.88
C SER A 191 2.82 20.11 6.99
N SER A 192 4.15 19.99 7.06
CA SER A 192 4.91 18.92 6.38
C SER A 192 4.85 17.59 7.12
N THR A 193 4.48 17.61 8.41
CA THR A 193 4.37 16.42 9.26
C THR A 193 2.94 16.25 9.75
N PRO A 194 2.47 14.99 9.91
CA PRO A 194 1.13 14.73 10.43
C PRO A 194 1.02 15.00 11.92
N TYR A 195 -0.20 15.29 12.35
CA TYR A 195 -0.60 15.29 13.75
C TYR A 195 -1.28 13.96 14.07
N VAL A 196 -0.96 13.39 15.23
CA VAL A 196 -1.50 12.11 15.67
C VAL A 196 -1.60 12.03 17.19
N ASN A 197 -2.69 11.50 17.68
CA ASN A 197 -2.79 10.97 19.04
C ASN A 197 -2.74 9.44 18.94
N GLY A 198 -1.58 8.85 19.16
CA GLY A 198 -1.34 7.43 18.89
C GLY A 198 -2.22 6.47 19.69
N MET A 199 -2.56 6.77 20.93
CA MET A 199 -3.49 5.96 21.74
C MET A 199 -4.92 6.06 21.19
N TYR A 200 -5.37 7.26 20.88
CA TYR A 200 -6.70 7.50 20.32
C TYR A 200 -6.83 6.86 18.94
N SER A 201 -5.83 7.04 18.05
CA SER A 201 -5.82 6.43 16.72
C SER A 201 -5.86 4.91 16.79
N THR A 202 -5.07 4.29 17.67
CA THR A 202 -5.11 2.84 17.92
C THR A 202 -6.51 2.39 18.35
N GLN A 203 -7.14 3.12 19.25
CA GLN A 203 -8.50 2.79 19.73
C GLN A 203 -9.52 2.93 18.60
N GLN A 204 -9.46 4.01 17.81
CA GLN A 204 -10.38 4.21 16.68
C GLN A 204 -10.24 3.12 15.61
N TYR A 205 -9.01 2.72 15.27
CA TYR A 205 -8.78 1.60 14.35
C TYR A 205 -9.48 0.30 14.83
N LEU A 206 -9.32 -0.05 16.13
CA LEU A 206 -9.91 -1.27 16.69
C LEU A 206 -11.43 -1.17 16.86
N ASP A 207 -11.96 0.00 17.17
CA ASP A 207 -13.41 0.22 17.31
C ASP A 207 -14.09 0.21 15.94
N CYS A 208 -13.50 0.83 14.94
CA CYS A 208 -13.99 0.78 13.56
C CYS A 208 -13.96 -0.67 13.04
N LEU A 209 -12.87 -1.42 13.27
CA LEU A 209 -12.80 -2.83 12.91
C LEU A 209 -13.96 -3.62 13.52
N THR A 210 -14.17 -3.49 14.82
CA THR A 210 -15.22 -4.22 15.53
C THR A 210 -16.61 -3.87 14.98
N THR A 211 -16.90 -2.57 14.84
CA THR A 211 -18.21 -2.11 14.37
C THR A 211 -18.48 -2.55 12.93
N THR A 212 -17.46 -2.44 12.05
CA THR A 212 -17.60 -2.81 10.65
C THR A 212 -17.74 -4.32 10.50
N TRP A 213 -16.97 -5.12 11.28
CA TRP A 213 -17.07 -6.58 11.29
C TRP A 213 -18.41 -7.07 11.82
N ASP A 214 -18.94 -6.46 12.91
CA ASP A 214 -20.24 -6.83 13.45
C ASP A 214 -21.38 -6.55 12.45
N GLU A 215 -21.33 -5.42 11.76
CA GLU A 215 -22.29 -5.09 10.72
C GLU A 215 -22.14 -6.00 9.49
N TYR A 216 -20.91 -6.38 9.13
CA TYR A 216 -20.61 -7.29 8.03
C TYR A 216 -21.21 -8.69 8.28
N LYS A 217 -20.98 -9.27 9.46
CA LYS A 217 -21.61 -10.54 9.87
C LYS A 217 -23.13 -10.48 9.80
N LYS A 218 -23.71 -9.36 10.25
CA LYS A 218 -25.16 -9.17 10.26
C LYS A 218 -25.75 -9.10 8.85
N ARG A 219 -25.05 -8.49 7.89
CA ARG A 219 -25.55 -8.33 6.51
C ARG A 219 -25.41 -9.59 5.66
N TYR A 220 -24.32 -10.31 5.84
CA TYR A 220 -23.92 -11.38 4.91
C TYR A 220 -23.88 -12.77 5.55
N ASP A 221 -24.15 -12.88 6.83
CA ASP A 221 -24.11 -14.16 7.60
C ASP A 221 -22.74 -14.88 7.51
N TRP A 222 -21.65 -14.09 7.30
CA TRP A 222 -20.29 -14.62 7.27
C TRP A 222 -19.72 -14.75 8.68
N THR A 223 -18.88 -15.74 8.87
CA THR A 223 -18.11 -15.97 10.09
C THR A 223 -16.62 -16.02 9.78
N MET A 224 -15.76 -16.06 10.79
CA MET A 224 -14.33 -16.24 10.57
C MET A 224 -13.96 -17.61 9.97
N ASP A 225 -14.82 -18.64 10.13
CA ASP A 225 -14.62 -19.95 9.53
C ASP A 225 -14.69 -19.93 8.00
N ASP A 226 -15.37 -18.95 7.42
CA ASP A 226 -15.57 -18.82 5.97
C ASP A 226 -14.33 -18.29 5.24
N PHE A 227 -13.36 -17.70 5.95
CA PHE A 227 -12.18 -17.06 5.35
C PHE A 227 -10.92 -17.87 5.58
N ALA A 228 -10.16 -18.16 4.52
CA ALA A 228 -8.83 -18.76 4.63
C ALA A 228 -7.83 -17.79 5.28
N ALA A 229 -7.96 -16.50 5.02
CA ALA A 229 -7.13 -15.45 5.60
C ALA A 229 -7.87 -14.12 5.73
N ILE A 230 -7.37 -13.24 6.58
CA ILE A 230 -7.83 -11.86 6.73
C ILE A 230 -6.62 -10.93 6.60
N CYS A 231 -6.62 -10.06 5.58
CA CYS A 231 -5.64 -9.00 5.41
C CYS A 231 -6.15 -7.69 6.02
N PHE A 232 -5.26 -6.95 6.64
CA PHE A 232 -5.59 -5.71 7.34
C PHE A 232 -4.80 -4.54 6.76
N HIS A 233 -5.35 -3.35 6.81
CA HIS A 233 -4.53 -2.15 6.76
C HIS A 233 -3.48 -2.19 7.88
N LEU A 234 -2.22 -1.93 7.54
CA LEU A 234 -1.05 -2.13 8.41
C LEU A 234 -0.35 -0.79 8.68
N PRO A 235 -0.83 0.05 9.63
CA PRO A 235 -0.01 1.16 10.13
C PRO A 235 1.30 0.63 10.72
N TYR A 236 1.22 -0.48 11.40
CA TYR A 236 2.31 -1.41 11.75
C TYR A 236 1.70 -2.79 12.07
N PRO A 237 2.43 -3.90 11.82
CA PRO A 237 1.87 -5.26 11.90
C PRO A 237 1.26 -5.65 13.26
N LYS A 238 1.84 -5.15 14.37
CA LYS A 238 1.33 -5.46 15.71
C LYS A 238 -0.08 -4.93 15.98
N LEU A 239 -0.47 -3.81 15.36
CA LEU A 239 -1.83 -3.28 15.48
C LEU A 239 -2.84 -4.19 14.80
N ALA A 240 -2.53 -4.64 13.59
CA ALA A 240 -3.37 -5.60 12.86
C ALA A 240 -3.47 -6.95 13.59
N LEU A 241 -2.39 -7.43 14.20
CA LEU A 241 -2.42 -8.62 15.05
C LEU A 241 -3.37 -8.46 16.25
N LYS A 242 -3.42 -7.27 16.87
CA LYS A 242 -4.40 -6.97 17.92
C LYS A 242 -5.83 -7.02 17.35
N GLY A 243 -6.02 -6.51 16.14
CA GLY A 243 -7.29 -6.56 15.43
C GLY A 243 -7.74 -8.00 15.18
N LEU A 244 -6.89 -8.83 14.59
CA LEU A 244 -7.17 -10.25 14.34
C LEU A 244 -7.57 -10.96 15.64
N ARG A 245 -6.80 -10.80 16.70
CA ARG A 245 -7.09 -11.42 18.01
C ARG A 245 -8.39 -10.94 18.63
N LYS A 246 -8.77 -9.68 18.38
CA LYS A 246 -10.05 -9.12 18.85
C LYS A 246 -11.25 -9.70 18.09
N MET A 247 -11.07 -10.05 16.81
CA MET A 247 -12.10 -10.70 15.99
C MET A 247 -12.28 -12.18 16.33
N MET A 248 -11.18 -12.88 16.68
CA MET A 248 -11.21 -14.31 17.07
C MET A 248 -12.07 -14.47 18.31
N ASP A 249 -13.10 -15.27 18.23
CA ASP A 249 -13.94 -15.63 19.35
C ASP A 249 -13.66 -17.06 19.86
N LYS A 250 -14.28 -17.43 20.97
CA LYS A 250 -14.06 -18.74 21.62
C LYS A 250 -14.73 -19.89 20.89
N THR A 251 -15.53 -19.63 19.86
CA THR A 251 -16.25 -20.67 19.12
C THR A 251 -15.37 -21.25 17.99
N LEU A 252 -14.35 -20.49 17.55
CA LEU A 252 -13.40 -20.97 16.56
C LEU A 252 -12.58 -22.16 17.06
N SER A 253 -12.46 -23.18 16.23
CA SER A 253 -11.57 -24.32 16.54
C SER A 253 -10.12 -23.87 16.67
N LYS A 254 -9.32 -24.63 17.41
CA LYS A 254 -7.89 -24.32 17.57
C LYS A 254 -7.16 -24.36 16.22
N GLU A 255 -7.49 -25.34 15.38
CA GLU A 255 -6.92 -25.49 14.03
C GLU A 255 -7.22 -24.26 13.18
N LYS A 256 -8.44 -23.71 13.25
CA LYS A 256 -8.82 -22.49 12.51
C LYS A 256 -8.09 -21.26 13.02
N GLN A 257 -7.98 -21.09 14.34
CA GLN A 257 -7.20 -20.01 14.94
C GLN A 257 -5.73 -20.05 14.51
N ASP A 258 -5.11 -21.25 14.52
CA ASP A 258 -3.72 -21.43 14.12
C ASP A 258 -3.53 -21.15 12.61
N SER A 259 -4.43 -21.62 11.75
CA SER A 259 -4.42 -21.32 10.30
C SER A 259 -4.55 -19.83 10.01
N LEU A 260 -5.48 -19.12 10.66
CA LEU A 260 -5.63 -17.68 10.51
C LEU A 260 -4.39 -16.92 11.00
N GLN A 261 -3.78 -17.37 12.10
CA GLN A 261 -2.53 -16.76 12.60
C GLN A 261 -1.37 -17.02 11.63
N GLU A 262 -1.22 -18.22 11.10
CA GLU A 262 -0.17 -18.55 10.12
C GLU A 262 -0.31 -17.68 8.86
N ASN A 263 -1.50 -17.58 8.29
CA ASN A 263 -1.74 -16.75 7.12
C ASN A 263 -1.57 -15.25 7.43
N PHE A 264 -1.92 -14.81 8.64
CA PHE A 264 -1.59 -13.46 9.08
C PHE A 264 -0.08 -13.22 9.08
N ASP A 265 0.71 -14.15 9.63
CA ASP A 265 2.18 -14.03 9.68
C ASP A 265 2.78 -13.95 8.26
N LYS A 266 2.18 -14.66 7.26
CA LYS A 266 2.56 -14.53 5.85
C LYS A 266 2.17 -13.18 5.25
N SER A 267 1.04 -12.61 5.65
CA SER A 267 0.56 -11.32 5.15
C SER A 267 1.42 -10.13 5.59
N ILE A 268 2.16 -10.24 6.68
CA ILE A 268 2.95 -9.12 7.22
C ILE A 268 4.44 -9.13 6.80
N LEU A 269 4.93 -10.19 6.13
CA LEU A 269 6.37 -10.34 5.82
C LEU A 269 6.95 -9.14 5.09
N TYR A 270 6.23 -8.61 4.09
CA TYR A 270 6.71 -7.45 3.34
C TYR A 270 6.64 -6.17 4.16
N SER A 271 5.55 -5.96 4.91
CA SER A 271 5.42 -4.79 5.78
C SER A 271 6.48 -4.75 6.89
N GLN A 272 6.97 -5.91 7.35
CA GLN A 272 8.07 -6.00 8.32
C GLN A 272 9.40 -5.43 7.79
N MET A 273 9.56 -5.38 6.46
CA MET A 273 10.76 -4.92 5.76
C MET A 273 10.60 -3.54 5.11
N ILE A 274 9.35 -3.10 4.89
CA ILE A 274 9.03 -1.89 4.14
C ILE A 274 8.56 -0.76 5.06
N GLY A 275 7.87 -1.09 6.15
CA GLY A 275 7.14 -0.13 6.97
C GLY A 275 5.73 0.16 6.43
N ASN A 276 5.16 1.29 6.86
CA ASN A 276 3.86 1.77 6.39
C ASN A 276 3.98 2.44 5.02
N ILE A 277 3.13 2.08 4.10
CA ILE A 277 2.95 2.74 2.79
C ILE A 277 1.51 3.23 2.62
N TYR A 278 0.92 3.68 3.71
CA TYR A 278 -0.42 4.28 3.80
C TYR A 278 -1.47 3.51 2.98
N THR A 279 -1.93 4.07 1.85
CA THR A 279 -2.97 3.49 0.98
C THR A 279 -2.61 2.10 0.46
N GLY A 280 -1.31 1.82 0.27
CA GLY A 280 -0.82 0.54 -0.23
C GLY A 280 -0.68 -0.55 0.83
N SER A 281 -0.68 -0.23 2.13
CA SER A 281 -0.32 -1.18 3.18
C SER A 281 -1.23 -2.42 3.25
N LEU A 282 -2.54 -2.27 3.01
CA LEU A 282 -3.47 -3.41 2.94
C LEU A 282 -3.13 -4.33 1.77
N PHE A 283 -2.88 -3.77 0.60
CA PHE A 283 -2.64 -4.53 -0.63
C PHE A 283 -1.22 -5.10 -0.68
N LEU A 284 -0.25 -4.47 0.00
CA LEU A 284 1.06 -5.06 0.28
C LEU A 284 0.91 -6.29 1.17
N GLY A 285 0.03 -6.25 2.16
CA GLY A 285 -0.33 -7.39 3.00
C GLY A 285 -0.98 -8.52 2.20
N LEU A 286 -1.90 -8.20 1.31
CA LEU A 286 -2.51 -9.17 0.39
C LEU A 286 -1.45 -9.82 -0.52
N LEU A 287 -0.60 -9.02 -1.17
CA LEU A 287 0.47 -9.51 -2.03
C LEU A 287 1.45 -10.41 -1.26
N SER A 288 1.85 -9.97 -0.05
CA SER A 288 2.71 -10.77 0.83
C SER A 288 2.09 -12.12 1.17
N LEU A 289 0.80 -12.16 1.50
CA LEU A 289 0.06 -13.39 1.75
C LEU A 289 0.09 -14.31 0.52
N LEU A 290 -0.32 -13.81 -0.64
CA LEU A 290 -0.45 -14.59 -1.87
C LEU A 290 0.90 -15.19 -2.34
N GLU A 291 1.99 -14.46 -2.18
CA GLU A 291 3.31 -14.90 -2.62
C GLU A 291 4.00 -15.86 -1.62
N ASN A 292 3.62 -15.86 -0.34
CA ASN A 292 4.33 -16.60 0.72
C ASN A 292 3.49 -17.65 1.47
N ALA A 293 2.16 -17.67 1.33
CA ALA A 293 1.34 -18.72 1.93
C ALA A 293 1.31 -19.96 1.04
N GLU A 294 1.59 -21.12 1.64
CA GLU A 294 1.60 -22.41 0.94
C GLU A 294 0.27 -23.16 1.06
N THR A 295 -0.59 -22.71 1.97
CA THR A 295 -1.87 -23.39 2.29
C THR A 295 -3.06 -22.88 1.49
N LEU A 296 -2.92 -21.76 0.82
CA LEU A 296 -3.98 -21.15 0.01
C LEU A 296 -4.20 -21.90 -1.30
N LYS A 297 -5.44 -21.98 -1.74
CA LYS A 297 -5.86 -22.63 -2.99
C LYS A 297 -6.98 -21.84 -3.68
N ALA A 298 -7.23 -22.15 -4.93
CA ALA A 298 -8.37 -21.62 -5.66
C ALA A 298 -9.69 -21.90 -4.93
N GLY A 299 -10.58 -20.90 -4.92
CA GLY A 299 -11.83 -20.90 -4.18
C GLY A 299 -11.72 -20.45 -2.72
N ASP A 300 -10.52 -20.27 -2.19
CA ASP A 300 -10.35 -19.70 -0.84
C ASP A 300 -10.78 -18.23 -0.80
N LYS A 301 -11.57 -17.90 0.22
CA LYS A 301 -12.00 -16.52 0.47
C LYS A 301 -10.99 -15.79 1.34
N ILE A 302 -10.58 -14.63 0.89
CA ILE A 302 -9.69 -13.70 1.60
C ILE A 302 -10.51 -12.47 1.98
N ALA A 303 -10.62 -12.21 3.29
CA ALA A 303 -11.22 -10.97 3.78
C ALA A 303 -10.18 -9.85 3.82
N LEU A 304 -10.63 -8.61 3.62
CA LEU A 304 -9.82 -7.42 3.65
C LEU A 304 -10.47 -6.38 4.56
N TYR A 305 -9.68 -5.85 5.50
CA TYR A 305 -10.07 -4.73 6.34
C TYR A 305 -9.25 -3.50 5.99
N SER A 306 -9.90 -2.52 5.39
CA SER A 306 -9.35 -1.21 5.06
C SER A 306 -9.68 -0.20 6.15
N TYR A 307 -8.73 0.68 6.47
CA TYR A 307 -8.92 1.78 7.39
C TYR A 307 -8.12 3.00 6.93
N GLY A 308 -8.78 4.12 6.75
CA GLY A 308 -8.16 5.42 6.56
C GLY A 308 -8.56 6.33 7.70
N SER A 309 -7.57 6.98 8.32
CA SER A 309 -7.80 7.95 9.41
C SER A 309 -8.65 9.12 8.93
N GLY A 310 -9.51 9.67 9.84
CA GLY A 310 -10.40 10.77 9.49
C GLY A 310 -11.88 10.55 9.80
N ALA A 311 -12.51 9.37 9.78
CA ALA A 311 -11.99 8.09 9.29
C ALA A 311 -12.99 7.41 8.37
N VAL A 312 -12.50 6.57 7.47
CA VAL A 312 -13.32 5.59 6.74
C VAL A 312 -12.75 4.20 6.96
N SER A 313 -13.61 3.24 7.33
CA SER A 313 -13.25 1.83 7.43
C SER A 313 -14.16 0.98 6.55
N GLU A 314 -13.62 -0.08 5.95
CA GLU A 314 -14.40 -0.98 5.13
C GLU A 314 -13.93 -2.42 5.31
N PHE A 315 -14.90 -3.34 5.41
CA PHE A 315 -14.68 -4.77 5.39
C PHE A 315 -15.32 -5.35 4.12
N PHE A 316 -14.55 -6.13 3.37
CA PHE A 316 -14.98 -6.77 2.13
C PHE A 316 -14.17 -8.03 1.88
N SER A 317 -14.55 -8.82 0.87
CA SER A 317 -13.81 -10.04 0.54
C SER A 317 -13.69 -10.30 -0.95
N GLY A 318 -12.81 -11.24 -1.28
CA GLY A 318 -12.68 -11.81 -2.60
C GLY A 318 -12.31 -13.29 -2.53
N GLU A 319 -12.44 -13.96 -3.65
CA GLU A 319 -12.19 -15.40 -3.82
C GLU A 319 -11.02 -15.61 -4.79
N LEU A 320 -10.07 -16.46 -4.43
CA LEU A 320 -8.89 -16.77 -5.27
C LEU A 320 -9.31 -17.56 -6.50
N VAL A 321 -8.81 -17.14 -7.66
CA VAL A 321 -9.12 -17.75 -8.94
C VAL A 321 -8.19 -18.93 -9.20
N GLU A 322 -8.66 -19.92 -9.96
CA GLU A 322 -7.84 -21.09 -10.33
C GLU A 322 -6.60 -20.68 -11.12
N GLY A 323 -5.42 -21.15 -10.69
CA GLY A 323 -4.14 -20.86 -11.32
C GLY A 323 -3.55 -19.48 -10.98
N TYR A 324 -4.06 -18.78 -9.97
CA TYR A 324 -3.59 -17.44 -9.56
C TYR A 324 -2.08 -17.40 -9.27
N GLU A 325 -1.50 -18.51 -8.80
CA GLU A 325 -0.08 -18.62 -8.41
C GLU A 325 0.88 -18.36 -9.57
N ALA A 326 0.43 -18.60 -10.82
CA ALA A 326 1.23 -18.37 -12.03
C ALA A 326 1.49 -16.86 -12.31
N TYR A 327 0.73 -15.98 -11.66
CA TYR A 327 0.80 -14.52 -11.84
C TYR A 327 1.50 -13.80 -10.69
N LEU A 328 2.14 -14.54 -9.78
CA LEU A 328 2.82 -14.02 -8.58
C LEU A 328 4.36 -14.11 -8.73
N ASP A 329 5.06 -13.15 -8.12
CA ASP A 329 6.54 -13.13 -8.08
C ASP A 329 7.05 -13.88 -6.83
N LYS A 330 7.38 -15.15 -6.98
CA LYS A 330 7.89 -15.99 -5.88
C LYS A 330 9.29 -15.57 -5.38
N ASP A 331 10.02 -14.75 -6.15
CA ASP A 331 11.36 -14.28 -5.78
C ASP A 331 11.35 -12.92 -5.06
N ARG A 332 10.22 -12.27 -4.90
CA ARG A 332 10.12 -10.93 -4.33
C ARG A 332 10.74 -10.81 -2.94
N LEU A 333 10.49 -11.76 -2.05
CA LEU A 333 11.08 -11.76 -0.71
C LEU A 333 12.63 -11.79 -0.78
N SER A 334 13.20 -12.54 -1.71
CA SER A 334 14.65 -12.57 -1.93
C SER A 334 15.18 -11.24 -2.45
N LYS A 335 14.48 -10.62 -3.40
CA LYS A 335 14.82 -9.29 -3.95
C LYS A 335 14.78 -8.21 -2.86
N LEU A 336 13.77 -8.22 -2.00
CA LEU A 336 13.66 -7.27 -0.88
C LEU A 336 14.83 -7.36 0.11
N LYS A 337 15.40 -8.54 0.31
CA LYS A 337 16.57 -8.76 1.18
C LYS A 337 17.89 -8.24 0.59
N GLN A 338 17.92 -7.90 -0.71
CA GLN A 338 19.12 -7.44 -1.40
C GLN A 338 19.23 -5.91 -1.46
N ARG A 339 18.29 -5.17 -0.84
CA ARG A 339 18.32 -3.71 -0.80
C ARG A 339 19.53 -3.18 -0.03
N THR A 340 19.92 -1.96 -0.34
CA THR A 340 21.07 -1.27 0.25
C THR A 340 20.72 -0.68 1.60
N ALA A 341 21.37 -1.15 2.68
CA ALA A 341 21.20 -0.59 4.01
C ALA A 341 21.90 0.76 4.13
N LEU A 342 21.17 1.78 4.60
CA LEU A 342 21.71 3.08 4.97
C LEU A 342 22.17 3.07 6.43
N SER A 343 23.22 3.85 6.73
CA SER A 343 23.49 4.25 8.10
C SER A 343 22.40 5.20 8.60
N VAL A 344 22.21 5.32 9.93
CA VAL A 344 21.26 6.28 10.49
C VAL A 344 21.60 7.72 10.07
N ALA A 345 22.89 8.06 9.98
CA ALA A 345 23.32 9.37 9.53
C ALA A 345 22.98 9.65 8.06
N ASP A 346 23.07 8.66 7.17
CA ASP A 346 22.69 8.82 5.77
C ASP A 346 21.18 8.84 5.59
N TYR A 347 20.43 8.04 6.37
CA TYR A 347 18.98 8.14 6.45
C TYR A 347 18.54 9.56 6.86
N GLU A 348 19.13 10.14 7.91
CA GLU A 348 18.80 11.50 8.36
C GLU A 348 19.10 12.55 7.28
N LYS A 349 20.20 12.41 6.52
CA LYS A 349 20.48 13.28 5.36
C LYS A 349 19.36 13.20 4.33
N VAL A 350 18.98 11.98 3.92
CA VAL A 350 17.87 11.78 2.96
C VAL A 350 16.53 12.30 3.50
N PHE A 351 16.27 12.11 4.81
CA PHE A 351 15.02 12.55 5.41
C PHE A 351 14.87 14.08 5.43
N PHE A 352 15.96 14.80 5.73
CA PHE A 352 15.98 16.26 5.81
C PHE A 352 16.36 16.95 4.49
N GLU A 353 16.65 16.16 3.46
CA GLU A 353 16.88 16.72 2.13
C GLU A 353 15.59 17.35 1.61
N GLU A 354 15.66 18.65 1.30
CA GLU A 354 14.54 19.41 0.77
C GLU A 354 14.78 19.77 -0.70
N LEU A 355 13.68 19.82 -1.44
CA LEU A 355 13.71 20.25 -2.82
C LEU A 355 14.13 21.74 -2.88
N GLN A 356 15.32 21.99 -3.42
CA GLN A 356 15.83 23.34 -3.61
C GLN A 356 15.81 23.71 -5.07
N LEU A 357 15.12 24.79 -5.40
CA LEU A 357 15.06 25.35 -6.74
C LEU A 357 15.87 26.63 -6.81
N ASP A 358 16.48 26.89 -7.98
CA ASP A 358 17.11 28.17 -8.29
C ASP A 358 16.07 29.29 -8.53
N GLU A 359 16.53 30.49 -8.85
CA GLU A 359 15.65 31.66 -9.12
C GLU A 359 14.72 31.45 -10.33
N SER A 360 15.04 30.53 -11.24
CA SER A 360 14.21 30.16 -12.38
C SER A 360 13.18 29.08 -12.06
N GLY A 361 13.15 28.58 -10.82
CA GLY A 361 12.30 27.44 -10.44
C GLY A 361 12.81 26.10 -10.96
N SER A 362 14.13 25.95 -11.13
CA SER A 362 14.75 24.77 -11.74
C SER A 362 15.72 24.05 -10.79
N ALA A 363 15.88 22.74 -10.96
CA ALA A 363 16.84 21.89 -10.29
C ALA A 363 17.20 20.67 -11.14
N GLN A 364 18.42 20.18 -11.02
CA GLN A 364 18.91 18.93 -11.62
C GLN A 364 19.20 17.91 -10.53
N PHE A 365 18.90 16.65 -10.79
CA PHE A 365 19.11 15.55 -9.86
C PHE A 365 20.10 14.53 -10.42
N ALA A 366 20.73 13.77 -9.53
CA ALA A 366 21.69 12.72 -9.84
C ALA A 366 21.53 11.55 -8.83
N GLY A 367 22.23 10.44 -9.07
CA GLY A 367 22.26 9.31 -8.15
C GLY A 367 21.03 8.40 -8.25
N TYR A 368 20.35 8.39 -9.40
CA TYR A 368 19.13 7.60 -9.64
C TYR A 368 19.35 6.41 -10.60
N GLU A 369 20.57 6.08 -10.94
CA GLU A 369 20.92 5.06 -11.94
C GLU A 369 20.43 3.65 -11.56
N HIS A 370 20.14 3.40 -10.30
CA HIS A 370 19.61 2.14 -9.79
C HIS A 370 18.08 2.04 -9.82
N GLN A 371 17.37 3.16 -10.10
CA GLN A 371 15.92 3.23 -10.18
C GLN A 371 15.41 2.76 -11.54
N ASP A 372 14.12 2.41 -11.65
CA ASP A 372 13.49 2.15 -12.96
C ASP A 372 12.94 3.43 -13.58
N TYR A 373 12.42 4.32 -12.73
CA TYR A 373 11.95 5.67 -13.07
C TYR A 373 12.48 6.65 -12.04
N ALA A 374 12.80 7.86 -12.45
CA ALA A 374 13.34 8.90 -11.59
C ALA A 374 12.77 10.28 -11.90
N LEU A 375 12.70 11.13 -10.86
CA LEU A 375 12.64 12.58 -11.05
C LEU A 375 14.04 13.04 -11.43
N VAL A 376 14.23 13.43 -12.69
CA VAL A 376 15.57 13.76 -13.23
C VAL A 376 15.88 15.25 -13.15
N GLU A 377 14.84 16.10 -13.29
CA GLU A 377 15.00 17.54 -13.22
C GLU A 377 13.66 18.22 -12.92
N ILE A 378 13.74 19.47 -12.50
CA ILE A 378 12.64 20.43 -12.54
C ILE A 378 13.09 21.60 -13.39
N ILE A 379 12.26 22.03 -14.34
CA ILE A 379 12.50 23.20 -15.19
C ILE A 379 11.27 24.11 -15.15
N ASP A 380 11.47 25.37 -14.78
CA ASP A 380 10.38 26.34 -14.69
C ASP A 380 9.19 25.78 -13.89
N HIS A 381 9.47 25.27 -12.68
CA HIS A 381 8.54 24.60 -11.75
C HIS A 381 7.86 23.33 -12.30
N GLN A 382 8.27 22.80 -13.45
CA GLN A 382 7.71 21.60 -14.07
C GLN A 382 8.57 20.38 -13.75
N ARG A 383 8.03 19.40 -13.04
CA ARG A 383 8.69 18.11 -12.77
C ARG A 383 8.88 17.32 -14.06
N ARG A 384 10.09 16.83 -14.28
CA ARG A 384 10.48 15.97 -15.40
C ARG A 384 10.89 14.60 -14.86
N TYR A 385 10.15 13.61 -15.27
CA TYR A 385 10.42 12.22 -14.93
C TYR A 385 10.93 11.47 -16.15
N SER A 386 11.77 10.46 -15.94
CA SER A 386 12.27 9.60 -17.01
C SER A 386 12.32 8.15 -16.59
N LYS A 387 12.14 7.25 -17.54
CA LYS A 387 12.58 5.86 -17.39
C LYS A 387 14.10 5.86 -17.45
N VAL A 388 14.74 5.16 -16.50
CA VAL A 388 16.20 5.05 -16.43
C VAL A 388 16.65 3.90 -17.31
N GLU A 389 17.56 4.17 -18.23
CA GLU A 389 18.21 3.15 -19.05
C GLU A 389 19.24 2.41 -18.19
N LYS A 390 19.16 1.08 -18.11
CA LYS A 390 20.07 0.20 -17.36
C LYS A 390 21.06 -0.46 -18.26
#